data_e48039338d23056cfd902f9f517f9b91
#
_entry.id   e48039338d23056cfd902f9f517f9b91
#
_cell.length_a   1.000
_cell.length_b   1.000
_cell.length_c   1.000
_cell.angle_alpha   90.00
_cell.angle_beta   90.00
_cell.angle_gamma   90.00
#
_symmetry.space_group_name_H-M   'P 1'
#
loop_
_entity.id
_entity.type
_entity.pdbx_description
1 polymer ?
#
loop_
_entity_poly.entity_id
_entity_poly.type
_entity_poly.pdbx_seq_one_letter_code
_entity_poly.pdbx_strand_id
1 'polypeptide(L)'
;MAEPVTSTSTSTSTSTSTSSQPCCGTAEAAAAANSCCAPAARTEAVAAGASCCGPANIGAGSEGVAIREQVRARYADAATRAAEGDRCGNEELYGDDERGNLPEAALRASLGCGNPLRVADLHPGETVLDLGSGGGVDVLLSARRVGPTGMAHGLDMTDEMLALARRNAAEAGATNVEFHRGHIEDIPLPDASVDVVISNCVINLSADKPSVFAEMHRVLRPGGRIGISDVVAEDHLTPEQRGVVGEWSACIAGALSRGEYVDGLTAAGFAEVSVEFTGAYADSMHAATIRARRP
;
A
#
# COMPACT_ATOMS: atom_id res chain seq x y z
N MET A 1 -47.55 58.28 9.75
CA MET A 1 -48.76 57.48 9.47
C MET A 1 -48.60 56.84 8.12
N ALA A 2 -48.41 55.55 8.13
CA ALA A 2 -48.67 54.53 7.12
C ALA A 2 -47.74 53.33 7.40
N GLU A 3 -48.37 52.24 7.81
CA GLU A 3 -47.68 50.95 8.06
C GLU A 3 -47.37 50.23 6.74
N PRO A 4 -46.38 49.34 6.71
CA PRO A 4 -46.04 48.52 5.55
C PRO A 4 -46.79 47.18 5.56
N VAL A 5 -47.16 46.76 4.38
CA VAL A 5 -47.79 45.47 4.06
C VAL A 5 -46.71 44.37 3.99
N THR A 6 -46.88 43.35 4.79
CA THR A 6 -46.09 42.12 4.76
C THR A 6 -46.55 41.20 3.66
N SER A 7 -45.69 40.84 2.71
CA SER A 7 -45.91 39.73 1.78
C SER A 7 -45.02 38.54 2.20
N THR A 8 -45.65 37.47 2.68
CA THR A 8 -45.08 36.16 2.90
C THR A 8 -45.02 35.38 1.60
N SER A 9 -43.81 35.14 1.11
CA SER A 9 -43.56 34.18 0.04
C SER A 9 -43.07 32.85 0.63
N THR A 10 -43.94 31.85 0.61
CA THR A 10 -43.61 30.44 0.90
C THR A 10 -42.90 29.84 -0.29
N SER A 11 -41.57 29.58 -0.14
CA SER A 11 -40.81 28.79 -1.07
C SER A 11 -40.84 27.33 -0.62
N THR A 12 -41.59 26.50 -1.34
CA THR A 12 -41.57 25.04 -1.26
C THR A 12 -40.28 24.55 -1.91
N SER A 13 -39.31 24.13 -1.11
CA SER A 13 -38.14 23.38 -1.58
C SER A 13 -38.53 21.91 -1.76
N THR A 14 -38.67 21.46 -3.00
CA THR A 14 -38.73 20.06 -3.38
C THR A 14 -37.33 19.47 -3.24
N SER A 15 -37.09 18.72 -2.18
CA SER A 15 -35.95 17.83 -2.05
C SER A 15 -36.13 16.63 -2.96
N THR A 16 -35.39 16.57 -4.06
CA THR A 16 -35.21 15.35 -4.85
C THR A 16 -34.31 14.39 -4.04
N SER A 17 -34.93 13.43 -3.38
CA SER A 17 -34.24 12.28 -2.82
C SER A 17 -33.76 11.40 -4.00
N THR A 18 -32.46 11.38 -4.26
CA THR A 18 -31.82 10.34 -5.03
C THR A 18 -31.94 9.03 -4.25
N SER A 19 -32.87 8.17 -4.67
CA SER A 19 -32.97 6.82 -4.15
C SER A 19 -31.72 6.04 -4.58
N SER A 20 -30.86 5.75 -3.60
CA SER A 20 -29.85 4.72 -3.75
C SER A 20 -30.59 3.39 -3.98
N GLN A 21 -30.49 2.85 -5.19
CA GLN A 21 -30.95 1.48 -5.45
C GLN A 21 -30.18 0.51 -4.56
N PRO A 22 -30.86 -0.37 -3.84
CA PRO A 22 -30.15 -1.41 -3.07
C PRO A 22 -29.51 -2.40 -4.05
N CYS A 23 -28.33 -2.89 -3.72
CA CYS A 23 -27.53 -3.83 -4.52
C CYS A 23 -28.22 -5.20 -4.78
N CYS A 24 -29.45 -5.40 -4.33
CA CYS A 24 -30.28 -6.56 -4.62
C CYS A 24 -31.56 -6.09 -5.30
N GLY A 25 -31.75 -6.51 -6.54
CA GLY A 25 -32.67 -5.93 -7.53
C GLY A 25 -34.18 -6.10 -7.31
N THR A 26 -34.72 -6.39 -6.11
CA THR A 26 -36.17 -6.31 -5.82
C THR A 26 -36.44 -5.88 -4.38
N ALA A 27 -37.60 -5.24 -4.12
CA ALA A 27 -37.99 -4.77 -2.79
C ALA A 27 -38.16 -5.91 -1.74
N GLU A 28 -38.45 -7.14 -2.19
CA GLU A 28 -38.52 -8.32 -1.33
C GLU A 28 -37.12 -8.80 -0.90
N ALA A 29 -36.11 -8.66 -1.78
CA ALA A 29 -34.71 -8.95 -1.42
C ALA A 29 -34.15 -7.95 -0.39
N ALA A 30 -34.61 -6.70 -0.38
CA ALA A 30 -34.19 -5.67 0.57
C ALA A 30 -34.68 -5.98 2.03
N ALA A 31 -35.82 -6.61 2.19
CA ALA A 31 -36.30 -7.03 3.50
C ALA A 31 -35.48 -8.20 4.10
N ALA A 32 -34.83 -8.99 3.24
CA ALA A 32 -33.91 -10.07 3.61
C ALA A 32 -32.43 -9.58 3.76
N ALA A 33 -32.13 -8.30 3.56
CA ALA A 33 -30.78 -7.76 3.55
C ALA A 33 -30.03 -7.94 4.89
N ASN A 34 -30.73 -8.04 6.01
CA ASN A 34 -30.14 -8.40 7.30
C ASN A 34 -29.66 -9.87 7.38
N SER A 35 -30.01 -10.71 6.40
CA SER A 35 -29.65 -12.13 6.35
C SER A 35 -28.67 -12.45 5.21
N CYS A 36 -28.26 -11.46 4.39
CA CYS A 36 -27.31 -11.68 3.28
C CYS A 36 -25.94 -12.23 3.72
N CYS A 37 -25.59 -12.15 4.98
CA CYS A 37 -24.38 -12.75 5.56
C CYS A 37 -24.62 -14.17 6.13
N ALA A 38 -25.83 -14.70 6.12
CA ALA A 38 -26.11 -16.04 6.60
C ALA A 38 -25.67 -17.10 5.56
N PRO A 39 -25.03 -18.21 5.99
CA PRO A 39 -24.50 -19.24 5.09
C PRO A 39 -25.53 -19.82 4.11
N ALA A 40 -26.78 -19.97 4.52
CA ALA A 40 -27.87 -20.51 3.69
C ALA A 40 -28.25 -19.57 2.53
N ALA A 41 -28.34 -18.25 2.76
CA ALA A 41 -28.66 -17.27 1.73
C ALA A 41 -27.56 -17.15 0.65
N ARG A 42 -26.30 -17.42 1.04
CA ARG A 42 -25.15 -17.43 0.14
C ARG A 42 -25.22 -18.59 -0.87
N THR A 43 -25.71 -19.75 -0.45
CA THR A 43 -25.84 -20.95 -1.31
C THR A 43 -26.94 -20.76 -2.35
N GLU A 44 -28.07 -20.14 -1.99
CA GLU A 44 -29.18 -19.86 -2.92
C GLU A 44 -28.83 -18.79 -3.94
N ALA A 45 -28.09 -17.73 -3.54
CA ALA A 45 -27.66 -16.67 -4.44
C ALA A 45 -26.66 -17.15 -5.51
N VAL A 46 -25.74 -18.05 -5.14
CA VAL A 46 -24.80 -18.67 -6.09
C VAL A 46 -25.53 -19.59 -7.07
N ALA A 47 -26.55 -20.34 -6.64
CA ALA A 47 -27.38 -21.17 -7.50
C ALA A 47 -28.22 -20.36 -8.52
N ALA A 48 -28.56 -19.11 -8.17
CA ALA A 48 -29.30 -18.18 -9.05
C ALA A 48 -28.38 -17.36 -9.99
N GLY A 49 -27.06 -17.60 -9.99
CA GLY A 49 -26.11 -16.87 -10.81
C GLY A 49 -25.89 -15.41 -10.38
N ALA A 50 -26.36 -15.02 -9.19
CA ALA A 50 -26.12 -13.73 -8.61
C ALA A 50 -24.78 -13.72 -7.88
N SER A 51 -23.85 -12.86 -8.27
CA SER A 51 -22.62 -12.59 -7.56
C SER A 51 -22.94 -11.87 -6.25
N CYS A 52 -23.32 -12.62 -5.21
CA CYS A 52 -23.52 -12.08 -3.88
C CYS A 52 -22.25 -12.24 -3.05
N CYS A 53 -21.65 -11.13 -2.69
CA CYS A 53 -20.73 -10.96 -1.58
C CYS A 53 -19.54 -11.95 -1.57
N GLY A 54 -18.70 -11.89 -2.59
CA GLY A 54 -17.28 -12.08 -2.40
C GLY A 54 -16.77 -10.97 -1.47
N PRO A 55 -15.60 -11.10 -0.79
CA PRO A 55 -15.00 -9.96 -0.12
C PRO A 55 -15.05 -8.80 -1.11
N ALA A 56 -15.70 -7.72 -0.71
CA ALA A 56 -15.81 -6.55 -1.58
C ALA A 56 -14.39 -6.19 -1.99
N ASN A 57 -14.11 -6.27 -3.29
CA ASN A 57 -12.81 -5.90 -3.82
C ASN A 57 -12.75 -4.36 -3.71
N ILE A 58 -12.40 -3.88 -2.50
CA ILE A 58 -12.36 -2.45 -2.17
C ILE A 58 -11.45 -1.73 -3.16
N GLY A 59 -10.45 -2.43 -3.71
CA GLY A 59 -9.52 -1.92 -4.70
C GLY A 59 -10.16 -1.47 -6.03
N ALA A 60 -11.29 -2.05 -6.43
CA ALA A 60 -11.99 -1.72 -7.68
C ALA A 60 -13.18 -0.78 -7.48
N GLY A 61 -13.61 -0.51 -6.23
CA GLY A 61 -14.72 0.37 -5.89
C GLY A 61 -14.31 1.86 -5.83
N SER A 62 -15.30 2.73 -5.81
CA SER A 62 -15.11 4.18 -5.69
C SER A 62 -14.30 4.58 -4.43
N GLU A 63 -14.42 3.83 -3.36
CA GLU A 63 -13.71 4.04 -2.10
C GLU A 63 -12.21 3.72 -2.24
N GLY A 64 -11.84 2.60 -2.86
CA GLY A 64 -10.44 2.25 -3.12
C GLY A 64 -9.74 3.25 -4.04
N VAL A 65 -10.46 3.80 -5.04
CA VAL A 65 -9.94 4.87 -5.91
C VAL A 65 -9.69 6.16 -5.09
N ALA A 66 -10.61 6.52 -4.21
CA ALA A 66 -10.48 7.70 -3.36
C ALA A 66 -9.29 7.58 -2.38
N ILE A 67 -9.11 6.42 -1.76
CA ILE A 67 -7.97 6.13 -0.87
C ILE A 67 -6.65 6.26 -1.65
N ARG A 68 -6.55 5.65 -2.82
CA ARG A 68 -5.36 5.71 -3.66
C ARG A 68 -5.00 7.15 -4.05
N GLU A 69 -5.99 7.96 -4.43
CA GLU A 69 -5.76 9.36 -4.78
C GLU A 69 -5.33 10.20 -3.57
N GLN A 70 -5.89 9.97 -2.40
CA GLN A 70 -5.46 10.62 -1.16
C GLN A 70 -4.00 10.28 -0.83
N VAL A 71 -3.62 9.01 -0.94
CA VAL A 71 -2.23 8.56 -0.75
C VAL A 71 -1.32 9.23 -1.78
N ARG A 72 -1.68 9.20 -3.08
CA ARG A 72 -0.90 9.82 -4.15
C ARG A 72 -0.65 11.31 -3.89
N ALA A 73 -1.69 12.07 -3.53
CA ALA A 73 -1.58 13.51 -3.27
C ALA A 73 -0.63 13.81 -2.10
N ARG A 74 -0.71 13.04 -1.00
CA ARG A 74 0.18 13.19 0.15
C ARG A 74 1.64 12.95 -0.21
N TYR A 75 1.93 11.89 -0.98
CA TYR A 75 3.30 11.55 -1.36
C TYR A 75 3.86 12.49 -2.43
N ALA A 76 3.02 13.05 -3.32
CA ALA A 76 3.41 14.10 -4.27
C ALA A 76 3.85 15.39 -3.55
N ASP A 77 3.09 15.82 -2.53
CA ASP A 77 3.45 16.96 -1.68
C ASP A 77 4.79 16.71 -0.96
N ALA A 78 4.95 15.54 -0.35
CA ALA A 78 6.19 15.17 0.34
C ALA A 78 7.40 15.17 -0.60
N ALA A 79 7.27 14.68 -1.85
CA ALA A 79 8.34 14.71 -2.84
C ALA A 79 8.75 16.14 -3.20
N THR A 80 7.77 17.02 -3.38
CA THR A 80 8.01 18.44 -3.70
C THR A 80 8.73 19.13 -2.55
N ARG A 81 8.26 19.01 -1.33
CA ARG A 81 8.87 19.59 -0.13
C ARG A 81 10.27 19.06 0.13
N ALA A 82 10.50 17.76 -0.04
CA ALA A 82 11.83 17.17 0.10
C ALA A 82 12.82 17.71 -0.94
N ALA A 83 12.36 17.97 -2.17
CA ALA A 83 13.17 18.60 -3.22
C ALA A 83 13.51 20.06 -2.91
N GLU A 84 12.64 20.76 -2.19
CA GLU A 84 12.85 22.16 -1.73
C GLU A 84 13.71 22.26 -0.46
N GLY A 85 14.04 21.12 0.16
CA GLY A 85 14.93 21.05 1.32
C GLY A 85 14.24 20.76 2.65
N ASP A 86 12.91 20.60 2.64
CA ASP A 86 12.15 20.24 3.85
C ASP A 86 12.44 18.79 4.25
N ARG A 87 12.52 18.55 5.54
CA ARG A 87 12.60 17.18 6.09
C ARG A 87 11.19 16.63 6.27
N CYS A 88 10.83 15.68 5.42
CA CYS A 88 9.56 14.96 5.51
C CYS A 88 9.78 13.51 5.99
N GLY A 89 11.01 13.02 5.99
CA GLY A 89 11.36 11.63 6.16
C GLY A 89 12.01 11.27 7.49
N ASN A 90 12.14 9.97 7.70
CA ASN A 90 12.71 9.35 8.89
C ASN A 90 14.11 8.78 8.57
N GLU A 91 15.09 9.67 8.42
CA GLU A 91 16.47 9.32 8.02
C GLU A 91 17.22 8.47 9.05
N GLU A 92 16.75 8.46 10.31
CA GLU A 92 17.37 7.69 11.41
C GLU A 92 17.23 6.16 11.24
N LEU A 93 16.36 5.71 10.34
CA LEU A 93 16.19 4.30 10.01
C LEU A 93 17.41 3.68 9.32
N TYR A 94 18.27 4.52 8.74
CA TYR A 94 19.46 4.12 8.01
C TYR A 94 20.72 4.43 8.85
N GLY A 95 21.68 3.52 8.84
CA GLY A 95 22.97 3.71 9.54
C GLY A 95 23.82 4.81 8.89
N ASP A 96 24.82 5.31 9.63
CA ASP A 96 25.70 6.38 9.16
C ASP A 96 26.41 6.02 7.85
N ASP A 97 26.86 4.77 7.68
CA ASP A 97 27.49 4.27 6.46
C ASP A 97 26.52 4.23 5.27
N GLU A 98 25.24 3.95 5.52
CA GLU A 98 24.19 3.96 4.50
C GLU A 98 23.86 5.40 4.11
N ARG A 99 23.68 6.30 5.08
CA ARG A 99 23.36 7.72 4.88
C ARG A 99 24.46 8.50 4.19
N GLY A 100 25.72 8.30 4.60
CA GLY A 100 26.88 9.05 4.10
C GLY A 100 27.12 8.91 2.57
N ASN A 101 26.43 8.00 1.94
CA ASN A 101 26.53 7.68 0.54
C ASN A 101 25.26 7.95 -0.26
N LEU A 102 24.22 8.54 0.33
CA LEU A 102 22.95 8.83 -0.33
C LEU A 102 22.77 10.33 -0.52
N PRO A 103 22.12 10.77 -1.62
CA PRO A 103 21.68 12.14 -1.76
C PRO A 103 20.75 12.54 -0.59
N GLU A 104 20.97 13.74 -0.04
CA GLU A 104 20.14 14.22 1.07
C GLU A 104 18.65 14.30 0.71
N ALA A 105 18.31 14.64 -0.53
CA ALA A 105 16.93 14.72 -0.99
C ALA A 105 16.26 13.34 -0.96
N ALA A 106 16.98 12.24 -1.18
CA ALA A 106 16.47 10.90 -1.02
C ALA A 106 16.09 10.62 0.43
N LEU A 107 16.99 10.90 1.37
CA LEU A 107 16.76 10.72 2.81
C LEU A 107 15.60 11.57 3.32
N ARG A 108 15.52 12.84 2.89
CA ARG A 108 14.40 13.74 3.26
C ARG A 108 13.03 13.24 2.79
N ALA A 109 12.96 12.50 1.69
CA ALA A 109 11.73 11.93 1.15
C ALA A 109 11.40 10.52 1.67
N SER A 110 12.22 9.93 2.56
CA SER A 110 12.01 8.59 3.09
C SER A 110 10.93 8.58 4.17
N LEU A 111 9.72 8.18 3.82
CA LEU A 111 8.55 8.11 4.71
C LEU A 111 8.32 6.70 5.30
N GLY A 112 9.29 5.80 5.14
CA GLY A 112 9.22 4.44 5.65
C GLY A 112 9.25 4.35 7.18
N CYS A 113 8.89 3.19 7.70
CA CYS A 113 8.88 2.87 9.14
C CYS A 113 9.98 1.87 9.55
N GLY A 114 10.83 1.45 8.60
CA GLY A 114 11.89 0.48 8.84
C GLY A 114 12.97 0.50 7.74
N ASN A 115 13.83 -0.52 7.76
CA ASN A 115 14.87 -0.73 6.77
C ASN A 115 14.73 -2.14 6.17
N PRO A 116 14.06 -2.29 5.02
CA PRO A 116 13.81 -3.60 4.39
C PRO A 116 15.11 -4.29 3.95
N LEU A 117 16.17 -3.55 3.74
CA LEU A 117 17.47 -4.10 3.34
C LEU A 117 18.17 -4.90 4.42
N ARG A 118 17.80 -4.70 5.69
CA ARG A 118 18.24 -5.56 6.82
C ARG A 118 17.47 -6.87 6.86
N VAL A 119 16.35 -6.93 6.16
CA VAL A 119 15.41 -8.06 6.14
C VAL A 119 15.65 -8.96 4.94
N ALA A 120 15.93 -8.36 3.78
CA ALA A 120 15.95 -9.03 2.48
C ALA A 120 17.23 -9.84 2.20
N ASP A 121 18.34 -9.59 2.91
CA ASP A 121 19.62 -10.28 2.76
C ASP A 121 20.09 -10.34 1.30
N LEU A 122 20.35 -9.16 0.71
CA LEU A 122 20.69 -9.01 -0.71
C LEU A 122 22.08 -9.53 -1.04
N HIS A 123 22.21 -10.24 -2.18
CA HIS A 123 23.46 -10.81 -2.67
C HIS A 123 23.92 -10.15 -3.99
N PRO A 124 25.25 -10.14 -4.28
CA PRO A 124 25.77 -9.65 -5.54
C PRO A 124 25.16 -10.38 -6.76
N GLY A 125 24.78 -9.60 -7.77
CA GLY A 125 24.21 -10.12 -9.02
C GLY A 125 22.70 -10.28 -9.03
N GLU A 126 22.02 -10.08 -7.89
CA GLU A 126 20.55 -10.20 -7.81
C GLU A 126 19.82 -9.04 -8.48
N THR A 127 18.62 -9.31 -8.93
CA THR A 127 17.63 -8.32 -9.39
C THR A 127 16.63 -8.07 -8.27
N VAL A 128 16.55 -6.83 -7.80
CA VAL A 128 15.69 -6.40 -6.69
C VAL A 128 14.57 -5.50 -7.21
N LEU A 129 13.37 -5.65 -6.68
CA LEU A 129 12.25 -4.73 -6.90
C LEU A 129 11.84 -4.11 -5.55
N ASP A 130 11.80 -2.78 -5.50
CA ASP A 130 11.29 -2.00 -4.38
C ASP A 130 9.88 -1.49 -4.69
N LEU A 131 8.90 -1.90 -3.91
CA LEU A 131 7.50 -1.51 -4.04
C LEU A 131 7.22 -0.23 -3.27
N GLY A 132 6.80 0.83 -3.97
CA GLY A 132 6.62 2.17 -3.42
C GLY A 132 7.96 2.82 -3.11
N SER A 133 8.84 2.86 -4.09
CA SER A 133 10.24 3.25 -3.94
C SER A 133 10.46 4.73 -3.54
N GLY A 134 9.42 5.57 -3.60
CA GLY A 134 9.50 6.97 -3.23
C GLY A 134 10.68 7.70 -3.87
N GLY A 135 11.46 8.42 -3.08
CA GLY A 135 12.67 9.14 -3.51
C GLY A 135 13.86 8.24 -3.86
N GLY A 136 13.73 6.91 -3.80
CA GLY A 136 14.70 5.93 -4.29
C GLY A 136 15.78 5.51 -3.28
N VAL A 137 15.61 5.74 -1.99
CA VAL A 137 16.59 5.37 -0.94
C VAL A 137 16.91 3.88 -0.99
N ASP A 138 15.87 3.03 -0.85
CA ASP A 138 16.04 1.59 -0.78
C ASP A 138 16.51 1.00 -2.12
N VAL A 139 16.13 1.61 -3.25
CA VAL A 139 16.64 1.26 -4.59
C VAL A 139 18.15 1.54 -4.70
N LEU A 140 18.61 2.73 -4.29
CA LEU A 140 20.02 3.10 -4.36
C LEU A 140 20.91 2.24 -3.46
N LEU A 141 20.42 1.92 -2.26
CA LEU A 141 21.11 1.01 -1.34
C LEU A 141 21.11 -0.43 -1.88
N SER A 142 20.00 -0.89 -2.47
CA SER A 142 19.92 -2.19 -3.14
C SER A 142 20.91 -2.30 -4.29
N ALA A 143 20.95 -1.28 -5.17
CA ALA A 143 21.87 -1.24 -6.31
C ALA A 143 23.34 -1.38 -5.91
N ARG A 144 23.72 -0.77 -4.78
CA ARG A 144 25.08 -0.92 -4.21
C ARG A 144 25.35 -2.33 -3.70
N ARG A 145 24.37 -2.93 -2.99
CA ARG A 145 24.54 -4.27 -2.40
C ARG A 145 24.60 -5.36 -3.46
N VAL A 146 23.78 -5.25 -4.51
CA VAL A 146 23.80 -6.23 -5.62
C VAL A 146 24.98 -6.01 -6.58
N GLY A 147 25.61 -4.84 -6.52
CA GLY A 147 26.81 -4.52 -7.30
C GLY A 147 26.54 -4.39 -8.82
N PRO A 148 27.61 -4.23 -9.62
CA PRO A 148 27.48 -3.85 -11.04
C PRO A 148 26.87 -4.95 -11.94
N THR A 149 26.75 -6.17 -11.47
CA THR A 149 26.14 -7.29 -12.20
C THR A 149 24.69 -7.53 -11.80
N GLY A 150 24.20 -6.86 -10.73
CA GLY A 150 22.82 -6.86 -10.29
C GLY A 150 22.06 -5.65 -10.79
N MET A 151 20.76 -5.63 -10.54
CA MET A 151 19.85 -4.55 -10.93
C MET A 151 18.89 -4.23 -9.78
N ALA A 152 18.57 -2.95 -9.58
CA ALA A 152 17.53 -2.53 -8.65
C ALA A 152 16.43 -1.75 -9.40
N HIS A 153 15.21 -2.25 -9.32
CA HIS A 153 14.02 -1.61 -9.85
C HIS A 153 13.27 -0.90 -8.73
N GLY A 154 12.80 0.33 -8.97
CA GLY A 154 11.87 1.04 -8.11
C GLY A 154 10.53 1.20 -8.78
N LEU A 155 9.44 0.86 -8.10
CA LEU A 155 8.07 1.07 -8.55
C LEU A 155 7.40 2.11 -7.67
N ASP A 156 6.83 3.15 -8.29
CA ASP A 156 5.99 4.13 -7.57
C ASP A 156 4.86 4.62 -8.47
N MET A 157 3.73 4.99 -7.88
CA MET A 157 2.58 5.54 -8.61
C MET A 157 2.66 7.06 -8.80
N THR A 158 3.58 7.73 -8.09
CA THR A 158 3.67 9.18 -7.97
C THR A 158 4.75 9.73 -8.90
N ASP A 159 4.37 10.54 -9.89
CA ASP A 159 5.32 11.10 -10.87
C ASP A 159 6.38 11.98 -10.21
N GLU A 160 6.02 12.73 -9.15
CA GLU A 160 6.92 13.60 -8.38
C GLU A 160 7.98 12.78 -7.64
N MET A 161 7.60 11.65 -7.03
CA MET A 161 8.54 10.73 -6.39
C MET A 161 9.50 10.10 -7.41
N LEU A 162 9.00 9.63 -8.55
CA LEU A 162 9.85 9.07 -9.60
C LEU A 162 10.82 10.11 -10.20
N ALA A 163 10.37 11.36 -10.36
CA ALA A 163 11.24 12.44 -10.81
C ALA A 163 12.36 12.72 -9.79
N LEU A 164 12.03 12.70 -8.51
CA LEU A 164 12.99 12.84 -7.41
C LEU A 164 13.97 11.65 -7.40
N ALA A 165 13.47 10.42 -7.47
CA ALA A 165 14.28 9.20 -7.47
C ALA A 165 15.29 9.16 -8.62
N ARG A 166 14.89 9.56 -9.84
CA ARG A 166 15.80 9.65 -11.00
C ARG A 166 16.88 10.71 -10.81
N ARG A 167 16.56 11.88 -10.23
CA ARG A 167 17.57 12.89 -9.88
C ARG A 167 18.56 12.37 -8.85
N ASN A 168 18.07 11.73 -7.80
CA ASN A 168 18.89 11.13 -6.76
C ASN A 168 19.81 10.03 -7.31
N ALA A 169 19.31 9.20 -8.24
CA ALA A 169 20.11 8.18 -8.90
C ALA A 169 21.24 8.79 -9.75
N ALA A 170 20.94 9.85 -10.49
CA ALA A 170 21.95 10.57 -11.27
C ALA A 170 23.01 11.23 -10.38
N GLU A 171 22.62 11.86 -9.28
CA GLU A 171 23.50 12.46 -8.27
C GLU A 171 24.40 11.41 -7.61
N ALA A 172 23.84 10.23 -7.27
CA ALA A 172 24.58 9.10 -6.70
C ALA A 172 25.46 8.36 -7.71
N GLY A 173 25.38 8.69 -9.01
CA GLY A 173 26.09 7.98 -10.08
C GLY A 173 25.66 6.52 -10.24
N ALA A 174 24.43 6.15 -9.83
CA ALA A 174 23.93 4.80 -9.91
C ALA A 174 23.55 4.45 -11.36
N THR A 175 24.15 3.39 -11.91
CA THR A 175 23.97 2.96 -13.32
C THR A 175 23.16 1.68 -13.45
N ASN A 176 22.93 0.95 -12.35
CA ASN A 176 22.20 -0.29 -12.28
C ASN A 176 20.86 -0.11 -11.54
N VAL A 177 20.14 0.96 -11.87
CA VAL A 177 18.81 1.27 -11.34
C VAL A 177 17.84 1.59 -12.46
N GLU A 178 16.58 1.23 -12.28
CA GLU A 178 15.49 1.57 -13.19
C GLU A 178 14.23 1.91 -12.40
N PHE A 179 13.51 2.97 -12.80
CA PHE A 179 12.30 3.42 -12.11
C PHE A 179 11.07 3.32 -13.01
N HIS A 180 10.06 2.62 -12.54
CA HIS A 180 8.81 2.32 -13.22
C HIS A 180 7.65 3.10 -12.59
N ARG A 181 6.77 3.63 -13.44
CA ARG A 181 5.49 4.17 -13.00
C ARG A 181 4.45 3.05 -13.02
N GLY A 182 3.79 2.82 -11.89
CA GLY A 182 2.77 1.79 -11.80
C GLY A 182 2.19 1.67 -10.40
N HIS A 183 1.28 0.72 -10.24
CA HIS A 183 0.67 0.37 -8.97
C HIS A 183 1.21 -0.96 -8.48
N ILE A 184 1.29 -1.14 -7.17
CA ILE A 184 1.78 -2.39 -6.57
C ILE A 184 0.82 -3.56 -6.76
N GLU A 185 -0.44 -3.27 -7.12
CA GLU A 185 -1.47 -4.25 -7.50
C GLU A 185 -1.39 -4.71 -8.96
N ASP A 186 -0.54 -4.03 -9.79
CA ASP A 186 -0.35 -4.33 -11.23
C ASP A 186 1.08 -3.93 -11.62
N ILE A 187 2.05 -4.79 -11.29
CA ILE A 187 3.49 -4.52 -11.43
C ILE A 187 3.91 -4.61 -12.90
N PRO A 188 4.45 -3.54 -13.52
CA PRO A 188 4.80 -3.51 -14.94
C PRO A 188 6.14 -4.24 -15.23
N LEU A 189 6.35 -5.40 -14.63
CA LEU A 189 7.48 -6.28 -14.86
C LEU A 189 7.00 -7.67 -15.29
N PRO A 190 7.79 -8.40 -16.09
CA PRO A 190 7.46 -9.76 -16.50
C PRO A 190 7.39 -10.73 -15.32
N ASP A 191 6.73 -11.88 -15.54
CA ASP A 191 6.73 -12.99 -14.61
C ASP A 191 8.16 -13.48 -14.37
N ALA A 192 8.45 -13.91 -13.15
CA ALA A 192 9.73 -14.50 -12.76
C ALA A 192 10.95 -13.67 -13.23
N SER A 193 10.89 -12.35 -13.09
CA SER A 193 11.94 -11.42 -13.55
C SER A 193 12.86 -10.93 -12.44
N VAL A 194 12.45 -11.03 -11.16
CA VAL A 194 13.23 -10.53 -10.02
C VAL A 194 13.56 -11.65 -9.03
N ASP A 195 14.66 -11.49 -8.30
CA ASP A 195 15.12 -12.43 -7.28
C ASP A 195 14.58 -12.06 -5.89
N VAL A 196 14.42 -10.75 -5.67
CA VAL A 196 14.00 -10.20 -4.37
C VAL A 196 12.97 -9.10 -4.58
N VAL A 197 11.90 -9.11 -3.77
CA VAL A 197 10.99 -7.98 -3.61
C VAL A 197 11.16 -7.40 -2.21
N ILE A 198 11.33 -6.08 -2.14
CA ILE A 198 11.35 -5.33 -0.88
C ILE A 198 10.22 -4.32 -0.85
N SER A 199 9.84 -3.88 0.35
CA SER A 199 8.87 -2.81 0.56
C SER A 199 9.06 -2.17 1.93
N ASN A 200 8.80 -0.86 2.04
CA ASN A 200 8.93 -0.11 3.27
C ASN A 200 7.67 0.71 3.55
N CYS A 201 6.76 0.20 4.37
CA CYS A 201 5.48 0.85 4.76
C CYS A 201 4.54 1.19 3.58
N VAL A 202 4.46 0.35 2.56
CA VAL A 202 3.65 0.64 1.38
C VAL A 202 2.47 -0.32 1.22
N ILE A 203 2.61 -1.60 1.61
CA ILE A 203 1.55 -2.60 1.43
C ILE A 203 0.29 -2.19 2.19
N ASN A 204 0.43 -1.60 3.36
CA ASN A 204 -0.70 -1.08 4.15
C ASN A 204 -1.50 0.01 3.43
N LEU A 205 -0.90 0.73 2.49
CA LEU A 205 -1.56 1.78 1.70
C LEU A 205 -2.46 1.24 0.59
N SER A 206 -2.25 0.00 0.16
CA SER A 206 -3.12 -0.65 -0.81
C SER A 206 -4.49 -1.00 -0.22
N ALA A 207 -5.54 -0.78 -1.00
CA ALA A 207 -6.89 -1.25 -0.68
C ALA A 207 -7.15 -2.70 -1.15
N ASP A 208 -6.26 -3.26 -1.99
CA ASP A 208 -6.33 -4.62 -2.54
C ASP A 208 -5.04 -5.41 -2.29
N LYS A 209 -4.82 -5.78 -1.05
CA LYS A 209 -3.63 -6.52 -0.65
C LYS A 209 -3.51 -7.92 -1.25
N PRO A 210 -4.61 -8.68 -1.49
CA PRO A 210 -4.52 -9.93 -2.22
C PRO A 210 -3.88 -9.79 -3.61
N SER A 211 -4.24 -8.75 -4.38
CA SER A 211 -3.60 -8.47 -5.68
C SER A 211 -2.12 -8.13 -5.52
N VAL A 212 -1.74 -7.36 -4.48
CA VAL A 212 -0.33 -7.06 -4.20
C VAL A 212 0.46 -8.34 -3.95
N PHE A 213 -0.05 -9.25 -3.12
CA PHE A 213 0.62 -10.51 -2.80
C PHE A 213 0.74 -11.43 -4.04
N ALA A 214 -0.31 -11.47 -4.87
CA ALA A 214 -0.29 -12.22 -6.13
C ALA A 214 0.75 -11.66 -7.10
N GLU A 215 0.85 -10.34 -7.24
CA GLU A 215 1.82 -9.67 -8.10
C GLU A 215 3.26 -9.86 -7.61
N MET A 216 3.51 -9.74 -6.30
CA MET A 216 4.82 -10.07 -5.73
C MET A 216 5.23 -11.51 -6.04
N HIS A 217 4.29 -12.47 -5.89
CA HIS A 217 4.56 -13.85 -6.24
C HIS A 217 4.81 -14.05 -7.74
N ARG A 218 4.04 -13.36 -8.60
CA ARG A 218 4.18 -13.46 -10.07
C ARG A 218 5.55 -13.00 -10.55
N VAL A 219 6.02 -11.83 -10.10
CA VAL A 219 7.27 -11.24 -10.56
C VAL A 219 8.53 -11.91 -10.00
N LEU A 220 8.45 -12.52 -8.82
CA LEU A 220 9.56 -13.27 -8.23
C LEU A 220 9.90 -14.51 -9.06
N ARG A 221 11.17 -14.85 -9.18
CA ARG A 221 11.62 -16.16 -9.69
C ARG A 221 11.32 -17.27 -8.69
N PRO A 222 11.15 -18.53 -9.12
CA PRO A 222 11.16 -19.66 -8.19
C PRO A 222 12.42 -19.63 -7.31
N GLY A 223 12.27 -19.83 -6.01
CA GLY A 223 13.34 -19.66 -5.01
C GLY A 223 13.57 -18.21 -4.57
N GLY A 224 12.94 -17.21 -5.20
CA GLY A 224 13.01 -15.81 -4.81
C GLY A 224 12.35 -15.54 -3.46
N ARG A 225 12.59 -14.35 -2.90
CA ARG A 225 12.15 -14.00 -1.55
C ARG A 225 11.60 -12.58 -1.44
N ILE A 226 10.84 -12.35 -0.38
CA ILE A 226 10.43 -11.00 0.02
C ILE A 226 11.11 -10.59 1.33
N GLY A 227 11.38 -9.29 1.47
CA GLY A 227 11.84 -8.66 2.69
C GLY A 227 11.12 -7.32 2.89
N ILE A 228 10.13 -7.30 3.79
CA ILE A 228 9.25 -6.15 3.99
C ILE A 228 9.45 -5.59 5.39
N SER A 229 9.48 -4.28 5.52
CA SER A 229 9.29 -3.55 6.77
C SER A 229 7.96 -2.83 6.72
N ASP A 230 7.05 -3.11 7.66
CA ASP A 230 5.73 -2.47 7.69
C ASP A 230 5.19 -2.35 9.12
N VAL A 231 4.12 -1.57 9.29
CA VAL A 231 3.35 -1.53 10.54
C VAL A 231 2.37 -2.70 10.55
N VAL A 232 2.40 -3.50 11.60
CA VAL A 232 1.57 -4.70 11.75
C VAL A 232 0.78 -4.62 13.06
N ALA A 233 -0.50 -4.90 12.99
CA ALA A 233 -1.41 -4.93 14.14
C ALA A 233 -1.31 -6.26 14.90
N GLU A 234 -1.64 -6.23 16.18
CA GLU A 234 -1.93 -7.46 16.92
C GLU A 234 -3.25 -8.08 16.45
N ASP A 235 -3.34 -9.42 16.49
CA ASP A 235 -4.46 -10.15 15.88
C ASP A 235 -5.83 -9.88 16.52
N HIS A 236 -5.86 -9.30 17.73
CA HIS A 236 -7.11 -8.94 18.41
C HIS A 236 -7.74 -7.63 17.89
N LEU A 237 -7.00 -6.78 17.15
CA LEU A 237 -7.51 -5.53 16.59
C LEU A 237 -8.29 -5.79 15.30
N THR A 238 -9.57 -5.42 15.29
CA THR A 238 -10.37 -5.46 14.06
C THR A 238 -9.98 -4.32 13.09
N PRO A 239 -10.29 -4.43 11.78
CA PRO A 239 -10.07 -3.36 10.82
C PRO A 239 -10.69 -2.02 11.25
N GLU A 240 -11.89 -2.04 11.84
CA GLU A 240 -12.57 -0.84 12.32
C GLU A 240 -11.82 -0.19 13.50
N GLN A 241 -11.29 -1.00 14.41
CA GLN A 241 -10.49 -0.51 15.54
C GLN A 241 -9.18 0.11 15.05
N ARG A 242 -8.51 -0.49 14.04
CA ARG A 242 -7.32 0.10 13.41
C ARG A 242 -7.62 1.46 12.78
N GLY A 243 -8.79 1.62 12.15
CA GLY A 243 -9.26 2.90 11.60
C GLY A 243 -9.47 4.00 12.63
N VAL A 244 -9.72 3.66 13.90
CA VAL A 244 -9.82 4.62 15.00
C VAL A 244 -8.45 5.03 15.53
N VAL A 245 -7.45 4.13 15.48
CA VAL A 245 -6.08 4.40 15.94
C VAL A 245 -5.36 5.42 15.07
N GLY A 246 -5.61 5.44 13.76
CA GLY A 246 -4.94 6.37 12.86
C GLY A 246 -5.48 6.38 11.44
N GLU A 247 -4.89 7.26 10.63
CA GLU A 247 -5.28 7.45 9.24
C GLU A 247 -4.71 6.36 8.31
N TRP A 248 -5.41 6.14 7.19
CA TRP A 248 -4.97 5.23 6.13
C TRP A 248 -3.63 5.66 5.54
N SER A 249 -3.50 6.92 5.20
CA SER A 249 -2.28 7.50 4.62
C SER A 249 -1.06 7.51 5.57
N ALA A 250 -1.28 7.21 6.86
CA ALA A 250 -0.23 7.00 7.85
C ALA A 250 0.10 5.52 8.09
N CYS A 251 -0.30 4.61 7.20
CA CYS A 251 -0.10 3.16 7.26
C CYS A 251 -0.79 2.45 8.45
N ILE A 252 -1.70 3.11 9.17
CA ILE A 252 -2.33 2.55 10.38
C ILE A 252 -3.68 1.90 10.05
N ALA A 253 -4.62 2.63 9.48
CA ALA A 253 -5.96 2.11 9.19
C ALA A 253 -5.95 0.91 8.23
N GLY A 254 -5.01 0.90 7.29
CA GLY A 254 -4.83 -0.20 6.35
C GLY A 254 -3.87 -1.30 6.81
N ALA A 255 -3.29 -1.21 8.01
CA ALA A 255 -2.36 -2.22 8.51
C ALA A 255 -3.03 -3.59 8.62
N LEU A 256 -2.31 -4.63 8.21
CA LEU A 256 -2.71 -6.01 8.45
C LEU A 256 -2.29 -6.46 9.84
N SER A 257 -3.00 -7.43 10.41
CA SER A 257 -2.51 -8.15 11.58
C SER A 257 -1.45 -9.18 11.19
N ARG A 258 -0.77 -9.74 12.20
CA ARG A 258 0.20 -10.82 11.97
C ARG A 258 -0.44 -12.00 11.24
N GLY A 259 -1.63 -12.44 11.71
CA GLY A 259 -2.37 -13.55 11.09
C GLY A 259 -2.79 -13.23 9.66
N GLU A 260 -3.31 -12.03 9.40
CA GLU A 260 -3.71 -11.60 8.06
C GLU A 260 -2.52 -11.58 7.06
N TYR A 261 -1.31 -11.19 7.50
CA TYR A 261 -0.10 -11.28 6.67
C TYR A 261 0.26 -12.73 6.34
N VAL A 262 0.28 -13.61 7.36
CA VAL A 262 0.63 -15.03 7.19
C VAL A 262 -0.37 -15.71 6.24
N ASP A 263 -1.67 -15.51 6.48
CA ASP A 263 -2.74 -16.11 5.69
C ASP A 263 -2.73 -15.59 4.24
N GLY A 264 -2.59 -14.27 4.06
CA GLY A 264 -2.60 -13.64 2.74
C GLY A 264 -1.40 -14.07 1.88
N LEU A 265 -0.19 -14.07 2.43
CA LEU A 265 1.01 -14.52 1.73
C LEU A 265 0.96 -16.02 1.41
N THR A 266 0.48 -16.85 2.34
CA THR A 266 0.30 -18.29 2.14
C THR A 266 -0.73 -18.55 1.03
N ALA A 267 -1.84 -17.84 1.04
CA ALA A 267 -2.88 -17.94 0.00
C ALA A 267 -2.38 -17.52 -1.39
N ALA A 268 -1.42 -16.58 -1.46
CA ALA A 268 -0.75 -16.18 -2.70
C ALA A 268 0.33 -17.18 -3.18
N GLY A 269 0.61 -18.24 -2.42
CA GLY A 269 1.54 -19.29 -2.79
C GLY A 269 2.94 -19.16 -2.19
N PHE A 270 3.16 -18.24 -1.26
CA PHE A 270 4.43 -18.12 -0.55
C PHE A 270 4.58 -19.23 0.51
N ALA A 271 5.82 -19.65 0.74
CA ALA A 271 6.24 -20.54 1.82
C ALA A 271 7.16 -19.81 2.81
N GLU A 272 7.46 -20.45 3.94
CA GLU A 272 8.37 -19.94 4.97
C GLU A 272 8.00 -18.53 5.45
N VAL A 273 6.70 -18.26 5.57
CA VAL A 273 6.20 -16.93 5.98
C VAL A 273 6.52 -16.68 7.44
N SER A 274 7.21 -15.58 7.74
CA SER A 274 7.47 -15.11 9.09
C SER A 274 7.14 -13.63 9.25
N VAL A 275 6.56 -13.27 10.39
CA VAL A 275 6.24 -11.88 10.79
C VAL A 275 6.78 -11.66 12.20
N GLU A 276 7.77 -10.79 12.34
CA GLU A 276 8.44 -10.50 13.59
C GLU A 276 8.26 -9.05 13.98
N PHE A 277 7.74 -8.77 15.16
CA PHE A 277 7.66 -7.42 15.72
C PHE A 277 9.05 -6.93 16.11
N THR A 278 9.41 -5.72 15.67
CA THR A 278 10.74 -5.13 15.91
C THR A 278 10.70 -3.94 16.86
N GLY A 279 9.54 -3.34 17.07
CA GLY A 279 9.37 -2.21 17.98
C GLY A 279 7.91 -1.80 18.10
N ALA A 280 7.56 -1.10 19.16
CA ALA A 280 6.24 -0.48 19.32
C ALA A 280 6.11 0.70 18.35
N TYR A 281 4.96 0.85 17.73
CA TYR A 281 4.62 1.95 16.81
C TYR A 281 3.47 2.81 17.34
N ALA A 282 2.38 2.17 17.73
CA ALA A 282 1.23 2.76 18.40
C ALA A 282 0.61 1.70 19.32
N ASP A 283 -0.53 2.01 19.94
CA ASP A 283 -1.24 1.07 20.81
C ASP A 283 -1.63 -0.19 20.04
N SER A 284 -1.12 -1.34 20.45
CA SER A 284 -1.26 -2.66 19.78
C SER A 284 -0.87 -2.69 18.29
N MET A 285 -0.02 -1.73 17.86
CA MET A 285 0.57 -1.63 16.53
C MET A 285 2.09 -1.64 16.64
N HIS A 286 2.74 -2.40 15.79
CA HIS A 286 4.19 -2.62 15.87
C HIS A 286 4.87 -2.40 14.52
N ALA A 287 6.06 -1.82 14.53
CA ALA A 287 6.98 -2.00 13.42
C ALA A 287 7.34 -3.49 13.33
N ALA A 288 7.32 -4.05 12.15
CA ALA A 288 7.57 -5.47 11.94
C ALA A 288 8.40 -5.73 10.70
N THR A 289 9.07 -6.88 10.69
CA THR A 289 9.71 -7.45 9.51
C THR A 289 8.93 -8.67 9.03
N ILE A 290 8.70 -8.73 7.73
CA ILE A 290 7.97 -9.82 7.09
C ILE A 290 8.90 -10.46 6.05
N ARG A 291 9.04 -11.78 6.11
CA ARG A 291 9.80 -12.58 5.16
C ARG A 291 8.95 -13.72 4.63
N ALA A 292 9.16 -14.07 3.36
CA ALA A 292 8.61 -15.28 2.76
C ALA A 292 9.41 -15.65 1.51
N ARG A 293 9.21 -16.87 1.01
CA ARG A 293 9.86 -17.39 -0.21
C ARG A 293 8.81 -17.82 -1.23
N ARG A 294 9.11 -17.58 -2.50
CA ARG A 294 8.43 -18.26 -3.60
C ARG A 294 9.07 -19.66 -3.78
N PRO A 295 8.29 -20.75 -3.63
CA PRO A 295 8.80 -22.12 -3.86
C PRO A 295 9.35 -22.37 -5.26
#